data_a09db52b08340d736650ad5b8dd8b89b
#
_entry.id   a09db52b08340d736650ad5b8dd8b89b
#
_cell.length_a   1.000
_cell.length_b   1.000
_cell.length_c   1.000
_cell.angle_alpha   90.00
_cell.angle_beta   90.00
_cell.angle_gamma   90.00
#
_symmetry.space_group_name_H-M   'P 1'
#
loop_
_entity.id
_entity.type
_entity.pdbx_description
1 polymer ?
#
loop_
_entity_poly.entity_id
_entity_poly.type
_entity_poly.pdbx_seq_one_letter_code
_entity_poly.pdbx_strand_id
1 'polypeptide(L)'
;MEKAFVYGMSVAGNNFTDRIEETKRIKADFEHGINVILISPRRMGKTSLVKKVISEIDNPEIKVVYMDIYDCRSEYDFYNRFAETIMKSMSNKLEQVVENIKQFLVRVSPKISFSPDPTSEYSLSLGITPKDYSPEEILNLPERIAQEKGIRMVVCIDEFQQIGEFPDTLTVQKKLRGAWQHHQNVSYCFFGSKKHLMENIFQNRRMPFYMFGEMLHLDCIPTEYWVPFICSRFEKYGKSISKDFATRICDTVKNYSSYVQQLAWNVMAETEKEVNEETLQSGISALLQQCHGLFVQQTEGLTTYQLNYLRLLCSGIHSGFTAQAVTETYPLGSKSNIDRIKKALIDKELITLEKDGIFIADCVFELWFKKEMM
;
A
#
# COMPACT_ATOMS: atom_id res chain seq x y z
N MET A 1 -7.27 -5.97 25.81
CA MET A 1 -6.38 -4.87 26.22
C MET A 1 -6.03 -4.03 24.99
N GLU A 2 -6.22 -2.73 25.03
CA GLU A 2 -5.88 -1.84 23.91
C GLU A 2 -4.35 -1.80 23.75
N LYS A 3 -3.86 -1.90 22.50
CA LYS A 3 -2.41 -1.84 22.22
C LYS A 3 -1.91 -0.40 22.37
N ALA A 4 -0.74 -0.19 22.97
CA ALA A 4 -0.13 1.14 23.09
C ALA A 4 0.18 1.74 21.72
N PHE A 5 0.83 0.95 20.88
CA PHE A 5 1.17 1.27 19.51
C PHE A 5 0.85 0.08 18.60
N VAL A 6 0.54 0.34 17.33
CA VAL A 6 0.16 -0.68 16.34
C VAL A 6 1.01 -0.54 15.09
N TYR A 7 1.77 -1.57 14.77
CA TYR A 7 2.59 -1.68 13.57
C TYR A 7 2.50 -3.10 12.99
N GLY A 8 2.87 -3.28 11.72
CA GLY A 8 2.80 -4.57 11.03
C GLY A 8 1.38 -5.00 10.64
N MET A 9 0.36 -4.18 10.95
CA MET A 9 -1.04 -4.43 10.60
C MET A 9 -1.79 -3.11 10.34
N SER A 10 -2.99 -3.19 9.80
CA SER A 10 -3.84 -1.99 9.64
C SER A 10 -4.29 -1.44 11.00
N VAL A 11 -4.29 -0.12 11.11
CA VAL A 11 -4.64 0.62 12.32
C VAL A 11 -6.09 1.08 12.26
N ALA A 12 -6.80 1.04 13.39
CA ALA A 12 -8.19 1.47 13.49
C ALA A 12 -8.48 2.13 14.85
N GLY A 13 -9.60 2.83 14.92
CA GLY A 13 -10.11 3.47 16.14
C GLY A 13 -9.10 4.44 16.76
N ASN A 14 -8.94 4.37 18.07
CA ASN A 14 -8.05 5.29 18.81
C ASN A 14 -6.56 5.16 18.46
N ASN A 15 -6.13 4.11 17.77
CA ASN A 15 -4.76 3.96 17.32
C ASN A 15 -4.49 4.69 15.99
N PHE A 16 -5.53 5.21 15.35
CA PHE A 16 -5.43 6.05 14.16
C PHE A 16 -5.21 7.51 14.58
N THR A 17 -4.23 8.18 14.01
CA THR A 17 -3.98 9.60 14.24
C THR A 17 -3.98 10.36 12.94
N ASP A 18 -4.49 11.61 12.97
CA ASP A 18 -4.58 12.53 11.85
C ASP A 18 -5.33 11.96 10.63
N ARG A 19 -5.01 12.39 9.42
CA ARG A 19 -5.65 12.02 8.14
C ARG A 19 -7.09 12.52 8.02
N ILE A 20 -7.42 13.62 8.68
CA ILE A 20 -8.78 14.15 8.69
C ILE A 20 -9.19 14.63 7.29
N GLU A 21 -8.33 15.39 6.64
CA GLU A 21 -8.62 15.95 5.31
C GLU A 21 -8.64 14.85 4.24
N GLU A 22 -7.69 13.92 4.27
CA GLU A 22 -7.67 12.78 3.34
C GLU A 22 -8.89 11.88 3.54
N THR A 23 -9.29 11.62 4.80
CA THR A 23 -10.49 10.84 5.10
C THR A 23 -11.73 11.52 4.54
N LYS A 24 -11.89 12.84 4.78
CA LYS A 24 -13.01 13.64 4.28
C LYS A 24 -13.05 13.67 2.75
N ARG A 25 -11.88 13.84 2.11
CA ARG A 25 -11.79 13.88 0.64
C ARG A 25 -12.18 12.54 0.02
N ILE A 26 -11.56 11.44 0.45
CA ILE A 26 -11.86 10.11 -0.10
C ILE A 26 -13.32 9.72 0.16
N LYS A 27 -13.86 10.07 1.35
CA LYS A 27 -15.28 9.85 1.66
C LYS A 27 -16.19 10.58 0.68
N ALA A 28 -15.93 11.86 0.42
CA ALA A 28 -16.68 12.63 -0.56
C ALA A 28 -16.59 12.03 -1.97
N ASP A 29 -15.40 11.58 -2.39
CA ASP A 29 -15.23 10.93 -3.68
C ASP A 29 -16.04 9.63 -3.79
N PHE A 30 -16.07 8.82 -2.75
CA PHE A 30 -16.89 7.60 -2.68
C PHE A 30 -18.39 7.94 -2.75
N GLU A 31 -18.83 8.96 -2.02
CA GLU A 31 -20.21 9.41 -2.02
C GLU A 31 -20.67 10.01 -3.36
N HIS A 32 -19.75 10.51 -4.18
CA HIS A 32 -20.04 11.10 -5.50
C HIS A 32 -19.68 10.20 -6.68
N GLY A 33 -19.19 8.97 -6.42
CA GLY A 33 -18.87 8.00 -7.48
C GLY A 33 -17.60 8.36 -8.27
N ILE A 34 -16.67 9.08 -7.64
CA ILE A 34 -15.38 9.45 -8.25
C ILE A 34 -14.37 8.33 -8.03
N ASN A 35 -13.65 7.95 -9.09
CA ASN A 35 -12.54 7.01 -8.96
C ASN A 35 -11.36 7.67 -8.25
N VAL A 36 -10.75 6.95 -7.31
CA VAL A 36 -9.62 7.42 -6.50
C VAL A 36 -8.39 6.58 -6.75
N ILE A 37 -7.24 7.22 -6.93
CA ILE A 37 -5.93 6.58 -6.99
C ILE A 37 -5.08 7.12 -5.84
N LEU A 38 -4.82 6.28 -4.83
CA LEU A 38 -4.04 6.67 -3.67
C LEU A 38 -2.60 6.17 -3.81
N ILE A 39 -1.67 7.10 -3.96
CA ILE A 39 -0.25 6.82 -4.18
C ILE A 39 0.56 7.27 -2.97
N SER A 40 1.36 6.38 -2.42
CA SER A 40 2.38 6.73 -1.41
C SER A 40 3.39 5.60 -1.25
N PRO A 41 4.54 5.88 -0.64
CA PRO A 41 5.48 4.84 -0.23
C PRO A 41 4.84 3.80 0.70
N ARG A 42 5.55 2.69 0.91
CA ARG A 42 5.18 1.69 1.93
C ARG A 42 5.12 2.33 3.33
N ARG A 43 4.33 1.74 4.23
CA ARG A 43 4.28 2.10 5.66
C ARG A 43 3.71 3.48 6.00
N MET A 44 3.05 4.15 5.03
CA MET A 44 2.36 5.44 5.23
C MET A 44 0.92 5.32 5.75
N GLY A 45 0.39 4.09 5.86
CA GLY A 45 -0.94 3.85 6.41
C GLY A 45 -2.09 3.89 5.39
N LYS A 46 -1.82 3.70 4.07
CA LYS A 46 -2.86 3.67 3.00
C LYS A 46 -4.04 2.76 3.33
N THR A 47 -3.75 1.49 3.59
CA THR A 47 -4.77 0.48 3.91
C THR A 47 -5.57 0.86 5.15
N SER A 48 -4.93 1.45 6.17
CA SER A 48 -5.59 1.95 7.37
C SER A 48 -6.54 3.11 7.06
N LEU A 49 -6.09 4.06 6.22
CA LEU A 49 -6.89 5.19 5.78
C LEU A 49 -8.13 4.72 5.00
N VAL A 50 -7.95 3.86 3.99
CA VAL A 50 -9.08 3.34 3.20
C VAL A 50 -10.07 2.58 4.09
N LYS A 51 -9.60 1.71 5.00
CA LYS A 51 -10.47 1.00 5.96
C LYS A 51 -11.19 1.95 6.91
N LYS A 52 -10.55 3.04 7.35
CA LYS A 52 -11.21 4.08 8.13
C LYS A 52 -12.34 4.73 7.34
N VAL A 53 -12.07 5.17 6.12
CA VAL A 53 -13.11 5.75 5.25
C VAL A 53 -14.27 4.76 5.07
N ILE A 54 -13.99 3.49 4.77
CA ILE A 54 -15.02 2.44 4.64
C ILE A 54 -15.90 2.37 5.89
N SER A 55 -15.30 2.44 7.08
CA SER A 55 -16.03 2.38 8.35
C SER A 55 -16.87 3.61 8.66
N GLU A 56 -16.62 4.74 7.97
CA GLU A 56 -17.32 6.00 8.14
C GLU A 56 -18.40 6.26 7.05
N ILE A 57 -18.52 5.37 6.06
CA ILE A 57 -19.63 5.42 5.09
C ILE A 57 -20.88 4.90 5.78
N ASP A 58 -21.80 5.79 6.04
CA ASP A 58 -23.09 5.50 6.72
C ASP A 58 -24.29 5.67 5.75
N ASN A 59 -24.05 5.53 4.45
CA ASN A 59 -25.11 5.60 3.45
C ASN A 59 -25.47 4.17 3.00
N PRO A 60 -26.69 3.67 3.29
CA PRO A 60 -27.11 2.32 2.92
C PRO A 60 -27.20 2.09 1.40
N GLU A 61 -27.27 3.16 0.61
CA GLU A 61 -27.27 3.08 -0.86
C GLU A 61 -25.85 2.90 -1.43
N ILE A 62 -24.81 3.00 -0.59
CA ILE A 62 -23.42 2.83 -1.02
C ILE A 62 -22.86 1.54 -0.42
N LYS A 63 -22.53 0.60 -1.28
CA LYS A 63 -21.84 -0.65 -0.89
C LYS A 63 -20.36 -0.53 -1.18
N VAL A 64 -19.52 -0.55 -0.15
CA VAL A 64 -18.07 -0.58 -0.33
C VAL A 64 -17.56 -2.01 -0.25
N VAL A 65 -16.73 -2.39 -1.22
CA VAL A 65 -16.12 -3.71 -1.34
C VAL A 65 -14.61 -3.53 -1.31
N TYR A 66 -13.93 -4.27 -0.45
CA TYR A 66 -12.48 -4.25 -0.31
C TYR A 66 -11.88 -5.58 -0.77
N MET A 67 -10.85 -5.53 -1.60
CA MET A 67 -10.06 -6.68 -1.99
C MET A 67 -8.57 -6.34 -2.02
N ASP A 68 -7.76 -7.35 -1.71
CA ASP A 68 -6.30 -7.31 -1.83
C ASP A 68 -5.88 -8.30 -2.92
N ILE A 69 -5.06 -7.85 -3.86
CA ILE A 69 -4.62 -8.67 -4.99
C ILE A 69 -3.13 -9.02 -4.95
N TYR A 70 -2.50 -8.87 -3.79
CA TYR A 70 -1.07 -9.12 -3.60
C TYR A 70 -0.62 -10.51 -4.05
N ASP A 71 -1.42 -11.54 -3.81
CA ASP A 71 -1.14 -12.93 -4.14
C ASP A 71 -1.61 -13.36 -5.56
N CYS A 72 -2.29 -12.48 -6.30
CA CYS A 72 -2.67 -12.74 -7.67
C CYS A 72 -1.43 -12.75 -8.58
N ARG A 73 -1.24 -13.83 -9.33
CA ARG A 73 -0.10 -14.02 -10.24
C ARG A 73 -0.49 -13.96 -11.71
N SER A 74 -1.78 -13.99 -11.99
CA SER A 74 -2.33 -14.00 -13.35
C SER A 74 -3.63 -13.21 -13.42
N GLU A 75 -4.07 -12.90 -14.67
CA GLU A 75 -5.40 -12.34 -14.90
C GLU A 75 -6.52 -13.25 -14.38
N TYR A 76 -6.30 -14.57 -14.37
CA TYR A 76 -7.28 -15.55 -13.89
C TYR A 76 -7.45 -15.51 -12.38
N ASP A 77 -6.35 -15.41 -11.64
CA ASP A 77 -6.39 -15.25 -10.18
C ASP A 77 -7.14 -13.97 -9.82
N PHE A 78 -6.85 -12.87 -10.57
CA PHE A 78 -7.53 -11.61 -10.40
C PHE A 78 -9.04 -11.73 -10.67
N TYR A 79 -9.46 -12.32 -11.80
CA TYR A 79 -10.88 -12.44 -12.13
C TYR A 79 -11.64 -13.30 -11.11
N ASN A 80 -11.05 -14.41 -10.67
CA ASN A 80 -11.62 -15.25 -9.62
C ASN A 80 -11.79 -14.47 -8.31
N ARG A 81 -10.72 -13.81 -7.85
CA ARG A 81 -10.73 -12.99 -6.64
C ARG A 81 -11.75 -11.85 -6.72
N PHE A 82 -11.78 -11.16 -7.85
CA PHE A 82 -12.69 -10.06 -8.11
C PHE A 82 -14.17 -10.53 -8.02
N ALA A 83 -14.52 -11.53 -8.79
CA ALA A 83 -15.89 -12.06 -8.79
C ALA A 83 -16.30 -12.59 -7.40
N GLU A 84 -15.43 -13.38 -6.76
CA GLU A 84 -15.67 -13.93 -5.41
C GLU A 84 -15.91 -12.81 -4.39
N THR A 85 -15.06 -11.78 -4.38
CA THR A 85 -15.17 -10.69 -3.41
C THR A 85 -16.45 -9.88 -3.64
N ILE A 86 -16.78 -9.55 -4.89
CA ILE A 86 -18.04 -8.86 -5.24
C ILE A 86 -19.24 -9.67 -4.78
N MET A 87 -19.26 -10.97 -5.05
CA MET A 87 -20.38 -11.84 -4.68
C MET A 87 -20.51 -11.99 -3.15
N LYS A 88 -19.41 -12.21 -2.42
CA LYS A 88 -19.41 -12.28 -0.95
C LYS A 88 -19.94 -10.99 -0.31
N SER A 89 -19.69 -9.84 -0.92
CA SER A 89 -20.15 -8.56 -0.38
C SER A 89 -21.68 -8.41 -0.38
N MET A 90 -22.38 -9.23 -1.15
CA MET A 90 -23.82 -9.13 -1.35
C MET A 90 -24.66 -10.00 -0.43
N SER A 91 -24.04 -10.81 0.42
CA SER A 91 -24.77 -11.71 1.31
C SER A 91 -24.18 -11.79 2.72
N ASN A 92 -25.05 -11.86 3.72
CA ASN A 92 -24.69 -11.88 5.14
C ASN A 92 -24.64 -13.29 5.75
N LYS A 93 -25.01 -14.37 4.97
CA LYS A 93 -25.05 -15.76 5.47
C LYS A 93 -24.48 -16.71 4.40
N LEU A 94 -23.44 -17.45 4.76
CA LEU A 94 -22.64 -18.29 3.84
C LEU A 94 -23.46 -19.34 3.07
N GLU A 95 -24.43 -20.04 3.67
CA GLU A 95 -25.21 -21.08 3.01
C GLU A 95 -26.30 -20.55 2.05
N GLN A 96 -26.94 -19.44 2.42
CA GLN A 96 -27.87 -18.71 1.54
C GLN A 96 -27.14 -17.98 0.39
N VAL A 97 -25.86 -17.71 0.55
CA VAL A 97 -24.98 -17.08 -0.43
C VAL A 97 -24.85 -17.94 -1.68
N VAL A 98 -24.55 -19.22 -1.53
CA VAL A 98 -24.25 -20.12 -2.66
C VAL A 98 -25.47 -20.30 -3.56
N GLU A 99 -26.66 -20.53 -2.99
CA GLU A 99 -27.86 -20.74 -3.77
C GLU A 99 -28.40 -19.44 -4.39
N ASN A 100 -28.39 -18.34 -3.63
CA ASN A 100 -28.77 -17.02 -4.14
C ASN A 100 -27.79 -16.50 -5.20
N ILE A 101 -26.50 -16.81 -5.05
CA ILE A 101 -25.47 -16.49 -6.04
C ILE A 101 -25.69 -17.26 -7.34
N LYS A 102 -25.96 -18.56 -7.28
CA LYS A 102 -26.25 -19.36 -8.46
C LYS A 102 -27.46 -18.83 -9.22
N GLN A 103 -28.57 -18.60 -8.54
CA GLN A 103 -29.79 -18.07 -9.15
C GLN A 103 -29.58 -16.66 -9.70
N PHE A 104 -28.82 -15.82 -8.99
CA PHE A 104 -28.48 -14.48 -9.41
C PHE A 104 -27.56 -14.50 -10.65
N LEU A 105 -26.49 -15.32 -10.64
CA LEU A 105 -25.56 -15.43 -11.78
C LEU A 105 -26.25 -15.98 -13.02
N VAL A 106 -27.13 -16.98 -12.89
CA VAL A 106 -27.92 -17.48 -14.01
C VAL A 106 -28.76 -16.38 -14.66
N ARG A 107 -29.26 -15.44 -13.86
CA ARG A 107 -30.08 -14.31 -14.33
C ARG A 107 -29.25 -13.17 -14.92
N VAL A 108 -28.14 -12.79 -14.25
CA VAL A 108 -27.36 -11.59 -14.54
C VAL A 108 -26.16 -11.89 -15.45
N SER A 109 -25.60 -13.08 -15.34
CA SER A 109 -24.42 -13.51 -16.11
C SER A 109 -24.47 -15.01 -16.39
N PRO A 110 -25.36 -15.47 -17.31
CA PRO A 110 -25.61 -16.90 -17.54
C PRO A 110 -24.41 -17.67 -18.08
N LYS A 111 -23.35 -16.98 -18.50
CA LYS A 111 -22.10 -17.58 -19.01
C LYS A 111 -21.07 -17.88 -17.90
N ILE A 112 -21.31 -17.44 -16.67
CA ILE A 112 -20.43 -17.73 -15.54
C ILE A 112 -20.93 -19.05 -14.91
N SER A 113 -20.14 -20.11 -15.06
CA SER A 113 -20.42 -21.38 -14.37
C SER A 113 -19.82 -21.36 -12.96
N PHE A 114 -20.57 -21.90 -12.02
CA PHE A 114 -20.19 -22.00 -10.62
C PHE A 114 -19.89 -23.47 -10.29
N SER A 115 -18.67 -23.75 -9.85
CA SER A 115 -18.31 -25.06 -9.32
C SER A 115 -17.79 -24.87 -7.87
N PRO A 116 -18.48 -25.44 -6.85
CA PRO A 116 -17.94 -25.43 -5.51
C PRO A 116 -16.69 -26.30 -5.47
N ASP A 117 -15.60 -25.79 -4.87
CA ASP A 117 -14.39 -26.58 -4.61
C ASP A 117 -14.70 -27.59 -3.50
N PRO A 118 -14.68 -28.92 -3.80
CA PRO A 118 -14.98 -29.94 -2.81
C PRO A 118 -13.88 -30.11 -1.74
N THR A 119 -12.74 -29.44 -1.89
CA THR A 119 -11.56 -29.62 -1.00
C THR A 119 -11.42 -28.54 0.05
N SER A 120 -12.24 -27.48 0.03
CA SER A 120 -12.18 -26.41 1.04
C SER A 120 -13.55 -26.15 1.65
N GLU A 121 -13.69 -26.43 2.93
CA GLU A 121 -14.91 -26.16 3.70
C GLU A 121 -15.32 -24.69 3.78
N TYR A 122 -14.46 -23.75 3.31
CA TYR A 122 -14.64 -22.29 3.49
C TYR A 122 -14.28 -21.42 2.29
N SER A 123 -13.86 -21.95 1.14
CA SER A 123 -13.57 -21.14 -0.04
C SER A 123 -14.63 -21.32 -1.13
N LEU A 124 -15.31 -20.24 -1.46
CA LEU A 124 -16.09 -20.11 -2.68
C LEU A 124 -15.09 -19.86 -3.83
N SER A 125 -14.45 -20.93 -4.31
CA SER A 125 -13.74 -20.86 -5.57
C SER A 125 -14.78 -20.93 -6.69
N LEU A 126 -14.88 -19.88 -7.50
CA LEU A 126 -15.77 -19.89 -8.65
C LEU A 126 -15.31 -20.89 -9.74
N GLY A 127 -14.14 -21.53 -9.55
CA GLY A 127 -13.60 -22.50 -10.48
C GLY A 127 -13.56 -22.00 -11.92
N ILE A 128 -13.36 -20.69 -12.10
CA ILE A 128 -13.36 -20.06 -13.44
C ILE A 128 -12.15 -20.58 -14.19
N THR A 129 -12.38 -21.39 -15.21
CA THR A 129 -11.33 -21.90 -16.06
C THR A 129 -11.23 -21.07 -17.36
N PRO A 130 -10.06 -21.05 -18.02
CA PRO A 130 -9.85 -20.27 -19.25
C PRO A 130 -10.83 -20.57 -20.39
N LYS A 131 -11.51 -21.71 -20.34
CA LYS A 131 -12.40 -22.18 -21.42
C LYS A 131 -13.83 -21.70 -21.29
N ASP A 132 -14.25 -21.28 -20.07
CA ASP A 132 -15.69 -21.16 -19.74
C ASP A 132 -16.12 -19.72 -19.42
N TYR A 133 -15.24 -18.71 -19.55
CA TYR A 133 -15.57 -17.37 -19.10
C TYR A 133 -15.29 -16.27 -20.14
N SER A 134 -16.11 -15.23 -20.08
CA SER A 134 -15.84 -13.95 -20.73
C SER A 134 -15.30 -12.96 -19.69
N PRO A 135 -14.07 -12.44 -19.84
CA PRO A 135 -13.54 -11.41 -18.96
C PRO A 135 -14.51 -10.24 -18.75
N GLU A 136 -15.19 -9.85 -19.80
CA GLU A 136 -16.16 -8.77 -19.82
C GLU A 136 -17.34 -9.03 -18.87
N GLU A 137 -17.86 -10.27 -18.83
CA GLU A 137 -18.95 -10.63 -17.92
C GLU A 137 -18.55 -10.48 -16.46
N ILE A 138 -17.33 -10.91 -16.11
CA ILE A 138 -16.81 -10.80 -14.75
C ILE A 138 -16.55 -9.33 -14.38
N LEU A 139 -15.92 -8.59 -15.28
CA LEU A 139 -15.57 -7.19 -15.03
C LEU A 139 -16.80 -6.29 -14.90
N ASN A 140 -17.90 -6.62 -15.60
CA ASN A 140 -19.17 -5.90 -15.50
C ASN A 140 -20.07 -6.39 -14.35
N LEU A 141 -19.69 -7.44 -13.62
CA LEU A 141 -20.50 -8.00 -12.54
C LEU A 141 -20.91 -6.95 -11.48
N PRO A 142 -20.00 -6.10 -10.95
CA PRO A 142 -20.39 -5.09 -9.95
C PRO A 142 -21.40 -4.08 -10.48
N GLU A 143 -21.27 -3.64 -11.74
CA GLU A 143 -22.20 -2.70 -12.36
C GLU A 143 -23.61 -3.31 -12.50
N ARG A 144 -23.71 -4.55 -12.99
CA ARG A 144 -24.98 -5.27 -13.11
C ARG A 144 -25.66 -5.45 -11.74
N ILE A 145 -24.87 -5.80 -10.70
CA ILE A 145 -25.40 -5.92 -9.35
C ILE A 145 -25.90 -4.56 -8.83
N ALA A 146 -25.12 -3.51 -9.03
CA ALA A 146 -25.45 -2.17 -8.56
C ALA A 146 -26.74 -1.68 -9.22
N GLN A 147 -26.88 -1.85 -10.53
CA GLN A 147 -28.10 -1.51 -11.29
C GLN A 147 -29.32 -2.28 -10.80
N GLU A 148 -29.21 -3.61 -10.66
CA GLU A 148 -30.34 -4.46 -10.25
C GLU A 148 -30.83 -4.13 -8.84
N LYS A 149 -29.90 -3.78 -7.92
CA LYS A 149 -30.23 -3.46 -6.55
C LYS A 149 -30.54 -1.98 -6.31
N GLY A 150 -30.37 -1.13 -7.32
CA GLY A 150 -30.55 0.31 -7.18
C GLY A 150 -29.58 0.95 -6.19
N ILE A 151 -28.34 0.43 -6.11
CA ILE A 151 -27.29 0.92 -5.21
C ILE A 151 -26.09 1.42 -6.00
N ARG A 152 -25.23 2.19 -5.34
CA ARG A 152 -23.89 2.47 -5.82
C ARG A 152 -22.87 1.53 -5.15
N MET A 153 -21.82 1.18 -5.87
CA MET A 153 -20.76 0.33 -5.35
C MET A 153 -19.41 1.03 -5.47
N VAL A 154 -18.59 0.93 -4.44
CA VAL A 154 -17.19 1.38 -4.46
C VAL A 154 -16.31 0.15 -4.31
N VAL A 155 -15.47 -0.13 -5.30
CA VAL A 155 -14.56 -1.28 -5.28
C VAL A 155 -13.15 -0.80 -4.96
N CYS A 156 -12.69 -1.09 -3.75
CA CYS A 156 -11.36 -0.74 -3.26
C CYS A 156 -10.40 -1.91 -3.51
N ILE A 157 -9.36 -1.68 -4.31
CA ILE A 157 -8.37 -2.69 -4.70
C ILE A 157 -7.00 -2.31 -4.14
N ASP A 158 -6.56 -3.06 -3.13
CA ASP A 158 -5.21 -2.93 -2.55
C ASP A 158 -4.18 -3.67 -3.38
N GLU A 159 -2.95 -3.17 -3.36
CA GLU A 159 -1.80 -3.66 -4.12
C GLU A 159 -2.04 -3.70 -5.64
N PHE A 160 -2.79 -2.70 -6.16
CA PHE A 160 -3.22 -2.66 -7.56
C PHE A 160 -2.06 -2.71 -8.57
N GLN A 161 -0.86 -2.27 -8.19
CA GLN A 161 0.31 -2.40 -9.07
C GLN A 161 0.64 -3.85 -9.44
N GLN A 162 0.09 -4.84 -8.73
CA GLN A 162 0.28 -6.26 -9.01
C GLN A 162 -0.16 -6.62 -10.44
N ILE A 163 -1.16 -5.92 -11.00
CA ILE A 163 -1.55 -6.12 -12.40
C ILE A 163 -0.42 -5.80 -13.39
N GLY A 164 0.55 -4.98 -12.99
CA GLY A 164 1.73 -4.67 -13.79
C GLY A 164 2.74 -5.82 -13.89
N GLU A 165 2.62 -6.81 -13.03
CA GLU A 165 3.47 -8.01 -13.00
C GLU A 165 2.83 -9.22 -13.73
N PHE A 166 1.59 -9.10 -14.19
CA PHE A 166 0.92 -10.19 -14.91
C PHE A 166 1.52 -10.41 -16.30
N PRO A 167 1.52 -11.66 -16.80
CA PRO A 167 1.79 -11.91 -18.21
C PRO A 167 0.85 -11.06 -19.08
N ASP A 168 1.40 -10.44 -20.14
CA ASP A 168 0.65 -9.54 -21.04
C ASP A 168 -0.14 -8.42 -20.30
N THR A 169 0.51 -7.81 -19.31
CA THR A 169 -0.07 -6.77 -18.45
C THR A 169 -0.80 -5.68 -19.25
N LEU A 170 -0.30 -5.29 -20.43
CA LEU A 170 -0.91 -4.23 -21.23
C LEU A 170 -2.30 -4.65 -21.75
N THR A 171 -2.45 -5.88 -22.22
CA THR A 171 -3.74 -6.42 -22.66
C THR A 171 -4.71 -6.54 -21.47
N VAL A 172 -4.23 -7.01 -20.32
CA VAL A 172 -5.03 -7.05 -19.09
C VAL A 172 -5.54 -5.67 -18.73
N GLN A 173 -4.67 -4.67 -18.66
CA GLN A 173 -5.06 -3.30 -18.34
C GLN A 173 -6.07 -2.72 -19.36
N LYS A 174 -5.95 -3.04 -20.65
CA LYS A 174 -6.92 -2.63 -21.67
C LYS A 174 -8.29 -3.26 -21.42
N LYS A 175 -8.36 -4.55 -21.07
CA LYS A 175 -9.61 -5.25 -20.75
C LYS A 175 -10.28 -4.60 -19.53
N LEU A 176 -9.52 -4.39 -18.44
CA LEU A 176 -10.01 -3.74 -17.22
C LEU A 176 -10.54 -2.34 -17.51
N ARG A 177 -9.72 -1.51 -18.16
CA ARG A 177 -10.09 -0.13 -18.51
C ARG A 177 -11.32 -0.09 -19.43
N GLY A 178 -11.34 -0.98 -20.44
CA GLY A 178 -12.43 -1.07 -21.40
C GLY A 178 -13.78 -1.34 -20.75
N ALA A 179 -13.83 -2.22 -19.76
CA ALA A 179 -15.05 -2.50 -19.00
C ALA A 179 -15.38 -1.35 -18.03
N TRP A 180 -14.46 -0.98 -17.16
CA TRP A 180 -14.73 -0.13 -16.02
C TRP A 180 -15.02 1.35 -16.35
N GLN A 181 -14.49 1.86 -17.47
CA GLN A 181 -14.78 3.23 -17.90
C GLN A 181 -16.25 3.49 -18.25
N HIS A 182 -17.05 2.44 -18.47
CA HIS A 182 -18.47 2.53 -18.81
C HIS A 182 -19.39 2.35 -17.59
N HIS A 183 -18.85 2.03 -16.43
CA HIS A 183 -19.63 1.89 -15.21
C HIS A 183 -20.17 3.23 -14.74
N GLN A 184 -21.45 3.28 -14.41
CA GLN A 184 -22.15 4.48 -13.94
C GLN A 184 -22.52 4.39 -12.46
N ASN A 185 -22.72 3.16 -11.96
CA ASN A 185 -23.09 2.89 -10.58
C ASN A 185 -21.92 2.33 -9.76
N VAL A 186 -20.75 2.17 -10.37
CA VAL A 186 -19.54 1.66 -9.69
C VAL A 186 -18.40 2.64 -9.84
N SER A 187 -17.77 2.97 -8.74
CA SER A 187 -16.48 3.68 -8.70
C SER A 187 -15.38 2.80 -8.09
N TYR A 188 -14.15 3.17 -8.33
CA TYR A 188 -12.98 2.38 -7.99
C TYR A 188 -12.02 3.18 -7.11
N CYS A 189 -11.45 2.53 -6.10
CA CYS A 189 -10.34 3.08 -5.32
C CYS A 189 -9.13 2.16 -5.46
N PHE A 190 -8.11 2.64 -6.16
CA PHE A 190 -6.87 1.89 -6.40
C PHE A 190 -5.77 2.40 -5.49
N PHE A 191 -5.09 1.50 -4.81
CA PHE A 191 -3.94 1.86 -4.00
C PHE A 191 -2.94 0.72 -3.94
N GLY A 192 -1.70 1.05 -3.60
CA GLY A 192 -0.63 0.09 -3.55
C GLY A 192 0.65 0.64 -2.99
N SER A 193 1.58 -0.25 -2.69
CA SER A 193 2.80 0.07 -1.97
C SER A 193 3.99 0.43 -2.88
N LYS A 194 3.98 0.05 -4.15
CA LYS A 194 5.06 0.32 -5.11
C LYS A 194 4.77 1.60 -5.88
N LYS A 195 5.16 2.76 -5.30
CA LYS A 195 4.89 4.10 -5.83
C LYS A 195 5.19 4.23 -7.33
N HIS A 196 6.39 3.82 -7.76
CA HIS A 196 6.82 3.95 -9.16
C HIS A 196 5.97 3.13 -10.14
N LEU A 197 5.46 1.96 -9.72
CA LEU A 197 4.56 1.15 -10.56
C LEU A 197 3.17 1.78 -10.63
N MET A 198 2.64 2.28 -9.52
CA MET A 198 1.37 3.00 -9.50
C MET A 198 1.44 4.26 -10.39
N GLU A 199 2.52 5.05 -10.28
CA GLU A 199 2.74 6.21 -11.15
C GLU A 199 2.84 5.81 -12.63
N ASN A 200 3.52 4.71 -12.95
CA ASN A 200 3.57 4.22 -14.33
C ASN A 200 2.19 3.83 -14.85
N ILE A 201 1.36 3.16 -14.06
CA ILE A 201 0.00 2.74 -14.48
C ILE A 201 -0.90 3.96 -14.73
N PHE A 202 -0.90 4.96 -13.83
CA PHE A 202 -1.89 6.03 -13.82
C PHE A 202 -1.41 7.38 -14.37
N GLN A 203 -0.10 7.66 -14.42
CA GLN A 203 0.45 8.93 -14.90
C GLN A 203 1.13 8.82 -16.28
N ASN A 204 1.49 7.61 -16.72
CA ASN A 204 2.09 7.42 -18.02
C ASN A 204 1.02 7.48 -19.12
N ARG A 205 1.12 8.46 -20.02
CA ARG A 205 0.18 8.69 -21.15
C ARG A 205 0.01 7.49 -22.09
N ARG A 206 0.97 6.55 -22.07
CA ARG A 206 0.92 5.34 -22.91
C ARG A 206 0.14 4.19 -22.26
N MET A 207 -0.21 4.31 -21.00
CA MET A 207 -0.86 3.24 -20.24
C MET A 207 -2.39 3.41 -20.27
N PRO A 208 -3.15 2.29 -20.29
CA PRO A 208 -4.60 2.32 -20.38
C PRO A 208 -5.29 3.12 -19.26
N PHE A 209 -4.76 3.06 -18.04
CA PHE A 209 -5.34 3.74 -16.87
C PHE A 209 -4.93 5.20 -16.72
N TYR A 210 -4.23 5.78 -17.72
CA TYR A 210 -3.88 7.19 -17.67
C TYR A 210 -5.10 8.07 -17.37
N MET A 211 -5.02 8.89 -16.31
CA MET A 211 -6.08 9.79 -15.83
C MET A 211 -7.44 9.11 -15.58
N PHE A 212 -7.44 7.89 -15.02
CA PHE A 212 -8.68 7.16 -14.77
C PHE A 212 -9.50 7.71 -13.58
N GLY A 213 -8.93 8.47 -12.70
CA GLY A 213 -9.59 9.04 -11.53
C GLY A 213 -8.75 10.12 -10.88
N GLU A 214 -9.20 10.58 -9.73
CA GLU A 214 -8.48 11.56 -8.92
C GLU A 214 -7.26 10.92 -8.26
N MET A 215 -6.11 11.57 -8.42
CA MET A 215 -4.86 11.11 -7.81
C MET A 215 -4.60 11.85 -6.51
N LEU A 216 -4.53 11.09 -5.43
CA LEU A 216 -4.21 11.57 -4.09
C LEU A 216 -2.83 11.03 -3.69
N HIS A 217 -1.91 11.93 -3.42
CA HIS A 217 -0.61 11.59 -2.85
C HIS A 217 -0.70 11.66 -1.33
N LEU A 218 -0.39 10.53 -0.68
CA LEU A 218 -0.40 10.46 0.77
C LEU A 218 1.01 10.73 1.29
N ASP A 219 1.19 11.92 1.88
CA ASP A 219 2.45 12.33 2.51
C ASP A 219 2.57 11.78 3.94
N CYS A 220 3.73 11.97 4.58
CA CYS A 220 3.92 11.66 5.99
C CYS A 220 2.97 12.46 6.86
N ILE A 221 2.50 11.88 7.94
CA ILE A 221 1.79 12.63 9.00
C ILE A 221 2.81 13.58 9.65
N PRO A 222 2.50 14.89 9.73
CA PRO A 222 3.39 15.86 10.37
C PRO A 222 3.70 15.55 11.84
N THR A 223 4.89 15.90 12.29
CA THR A 223 5.37 15.66 13.66
C THR A 223 4.44 16.28 14.71
N GLU A 224 3.80 17.40 14.40
CA GLU A 224 2.85 18.08 15.29
C GLU A 224 1.63 17.23 15.68
N TYR A 225 1.21 16.28 14.85
CA TYR A 225 0.14 15.31 15.16
C TYR A 225 0.69 14.08 15.89
N TRP A 226 1.92 13.67 15.57
CA TRP A 226 2.54 12.52 16.22
C TRP A 226 2.92 12.79 17.68
N VAL A 227 3.46 13.95 17.98
CA VAL A 227 3.96 14.27 19.34
C VAL A 227 2.86 14.14 20.40
N PRO A 228 1.69 14.79 20.28
CA PRO A 228 0.60 14.59 21.24
C PRO A 228 0.11 13.14 21.31
N PHE A 229 0.05 12.44 20.17
CA PHE A 229 -0.34 11.04 20.13
C PHE A 229 0.63 10.18 20.94
N ILE A 230 1.94 10.30 20.71
CA ILE A 230 2.98 9.55 21.44
C ILE A 230 2.90 9.86 22.94
N CYS A 231 2.89 11.13 23.32
CA CYS A 231 2.83 11.54 24.73
C CYS A 231 1.61 10.94 25.44
N SER A 232 0.42 11.02 24.83
CA SER A 232 -0.81 10.48 25.41
C SER A 232 -0.75 8.96 25.60
N ARG A 233 -0.04 8.24 24.69
CA ARG A 233 0.16 6.81 24.81
C ARG A 233 1.08 6.43 25.98
N PHE A 234 2.19 7.15 26.12
CA PHE A 234 3.10 6.93 27.25
C PHE A 234 2.38 7.17 28.58
N GLU A 235 1.65 8.29 28.71
CA GLU A 235 0.87 8.62 29.91
C GLU A 235 -0.16 7.54 30.26
N LYS A 236 -0.91 7.05 29.26
CA LYS A 236 -1.90 5.98 29.43
C LYS A 236 -1.31 4.70 30.02
N TYR A 237 -0.02 4.44 29.76
CA TYR A 237 0.69 3.26 30.28
C TYR A 237 1.56 3.57 31.50
N GLY A 238 1.32 4.73 32.17
CA GLY A 238 2.00 5.12 33.40
C GLY A 238 3.46 5.50 33.22
N LYS A 239 3.84 5.92 32.02
CA LYS A 239 5.19 6.37 31.65
C LYS A 239 5.14 7.80 31.15
N SER A 240 6.27 8.47 31.11
CA SER A 240 6.38 9.84 30.58
C SER A 240 7.42 9.93 29.48
N ILE A 241 7.14 10.80 28.53
CA ILE A 241 8.06 11.19 27.44
C ILE A 241 7.95 12.70 27.22
N SER A 242 9.09 13.39 27.12
CA SER A 242 9.07 14.80 26.77
C SER A 242 8.70 15.00 25.29
N LYS A 243 8.19 16.19 24.95
CA LYS A 243 7.90 16.54 23.55
C LYS A 243 9.15 16.46 22.66
N ASP A 244 10.32 16.78 23.22
CA ASP A 244 11.60 16.68 22.52
C ASP A 244 11.91 15.24 22.13
N PHE A 245 11.86 14.29 23.06
CA PHE A 245 12.07 12.88 22.76
C PHE A 245 11.02 12.32 21.79
N ALA A 246 9.76 12.73 21.93
CA ALA A 246 8.71 12.33 20.99
C ALA A 246 8.98 12.88 19.56
N THR A 247 9.46 14.13 19.44
CA THR A 247 9.91 14.72 18.17
C THR A 247 11.07 13.93 17.57
N ARG A 248 12.08 13.61 18.38
CA ARG A 248 13.25 12.83 17.95
C ARG A 248 12.89 11.42 17.47
N ILE A 249 11.88 10.77 18.06
CA ILE A 249 11.33 9.52 17.54
C ILE A 249 10.83 9.72 16.10
N CYS A 250 10.04 10.77 15.87
CA CYS A 250 9.47 11.09 14.56
C CYS A 250 10.57 11.39 13.53
N ASP A 251 11.52 12.23 13.87
CA ASP A 251 12.61 12.67 13.00
C ASP A 251 13.53 11.50 12.63
N THR A 252 13.84 10.61 13.59
CA THR A 252 14.69 9.43 13.38
C THR A 252 14.15 8.56 12.23
N VAL A 253 12.84 8.40 12.14
CA VAL A 253 12.18 7.57 11.12
C VAL A 253 11.43 8.40 10.07
N LYS A 254 11.78 9.70 9.93
CA LYS A 254 11.24 10.60 8.90
C LYS A 254 9.71 10.58 8.81
N ASN A 255 9.02 10.47 9.94
CA ASN A 255 7.55 10.42 10.03
C ASN A 255 6.87 9.24 9.28
N TYR A 256 7.59 8.17 8.93
CA TYR A 256 6.98 6.98 8.36
C TYR A 256 6.06 6.32 9.40
N SER A 257 4.75 6.38 9.18
CA SER A 257 3.72 6.09 10.19
C SER A 257 3.90 4.75 10.92
N SER A 258 4.22 3.69 10.20
CA SER A 258 4.47 2.38 10.84
C SER A 258 5.74 2.38 11.69
N TYR A 259 6.78 3.08 11.23
CA TYR A 259 8.04 3.15 11.98
C TYR A 259 7.97 4.09 13.18
N VAL A 260 7.20 5.18 13.11
CA VAL A 260 6.94 6.03 14.28
C VAL A 260 6.31 5.21 15.39
N GLN A 261 5.29 4.43 15.08
CA GLN A 261 4.63 3.57 16.07
C GLN A 261 5.56 2.45 16.58
N GLN A 262 6.34 1.83 15.69
CA GLN A 262 7.27 0.76 16.06
C GLN A 262 8.40 1.29 16.95
N LEU A 263 9.01 2.43 16.60
CA LEU A 263 10.08 3.02 17.41
C LEU A 263 9.54 3.53 18.74
N ALA A 264 8.37 4.17 18.74
CA ALA A 264 7.73 4.61 20.00
C ALA A 264 7.42 3.43 20.93
N TRP A 265 6.99 2.28 20.37
CA TRP A 265 6.82 1.04 21.13
C TRP A 265 8.14 0.54 21.72
N ASN A 266 9.21 0.47 20.89
CA ASN A 266 10.51 0.00 21.35
C ASN A 266 11.05 0.89 22.49
N VAL A 267 10.97 2.23 22.32
CA VAL A 267 11.37 3.17 23.37
C VAL A 267 10.52 2.98 24.63
N MET A 268 9.21 2.80 24.49
CA MET A 268 8.32 2.56 25.62
C MET A 268 8.67 1.26 26.36
N ALA A 269 9.05 0.21 25.64
CA ALA A 269 9.43 -1.08 26.22
C ALA A 269 10.70 -1.00 27.07
N GLU A 270 11.67 -0.20 26.61
CA GLU A 270 12.95 0.04 27.33
C GLU A 270 12.82 1.04 28.48
N THR A 271 11.73 1.80 28.56
CA THR A 271 11.52 2.84 29.56
C THR A 271 10.81 2.27 30.78
N GLU A 272 11.35 2.50 31.99
CA GLU A 272 10.64 2.17 33.25
C GLU A 272 9.58 3.22 33.60
N LYS A 273 9.97 4.47 33.76
CA LYS A 273 9.08 5.59 34.14
C LYS A 273 9.14 6.75 33.16
N GLU A 274 10.34 7.23 32.86
CA GLU A 274 10.58 8.41 32.04
C GLU A 274 11.62 8.12 30.96
N VAL A 275 11.33 8.58 29.74
CA VAL A 275 12.25 8.45 28.61
C VAL A 275 13.47 9.34 28.82
N ASN A 276 14.65 8.77 28.62
CA ASN A 276 15.92 9.44 28.61
C ASN A 276 16.74 9.07 27.36
N GLU A 277 17.95 9.58 27.24
CA GLU A 277 18.80 9.35 26.07
C GLU A 277 19.12 7.86 25.90
N GLU A 278 19.39 7.15 26.99
CA GLU A 278 19.73 5.72 26.96
C GLU A 278 18.55 4.88 26.41
N THR A 279 17.33 5.13 26.93
CA THR A 279 16.13 4.39 26.48
C THR A 279 15.77 4.71 25.03
N LEU A 280 15.99 5.96 24.56
CA LEU A 280 15.82 6.30 23.15
C LEU A 280 16.83 5.53 22.26
N GLN A 281 18.10 5.52 22.63
CA GLN A 281 19.14 4.83 21.85
C GLN A 281 18.95 3.30 21.87
N SER A 282 18.51 2.74 23.00
CA SER A 282 18.13 1.33 23.09
C SER A 282 16.95 1.00 22.17
N GLY A 283 15.91 1.84 22.14
CA GLY A 283 14.77 1.68 21.24
C GLY A 283 15.15 1.75 19.76
N ILE A 284 16.05 2.67 19.37
CA ILE A 284 16.59 2.77 18.00
C ILE A 284 17.38 1.50 17.67
N SER A 285 18.25 1.05 18.58
CA SER A 285 19.05 -0.15 18.39
C SER A 285 18.19 -1.39 18.23
N ALA A 286 17.13 -1.53 19.01
CA ALA A 286 16.14 -2.59 18.90
C ALA A 286 15.43 -2.58 17.54
N LEU A 287 15.05 -1.39 17.02
CA LEU A 287 14.45 -1.26 15.69
C LEU A 287 15.39 -1.74 14.59
N LEU A 288 16.67 -1.32 14.62
CA LEU A 288 17.66 -1.73 13.64
C LEU A 288 17.95 -3.23 13.71
N GLN A 289 18.03 -3.79 14.91
CA GLN A 289 18.23 -5.23 15.12
C GLN A 289 17.05 -6.06 14.59
N GLN A 290 15.81 -5.62 14.79
CA GLN A 290 14.62 -6.28 14.25
C GLN A 290 14.62 -6.34 12.71
N CYS A 291 15.20 -5.34 12.06
CA CYS A 291 15.26 -5.25 10.60
C CYS A 291 16.57 -5.79 10.01
N HIS A 292 17.59 -6.09 10.83
CA HIS A 292 18.95 -6.43 10.39
C HIS A 292 18.98 -7.56 9.35
N GLY A 293 18.36 -8.71 9.65
CA GLY A 293 18.37 -9.85 8.74
C GLY A 293 17.76 -9.56 7.36
N LEU A 294 16.69 -8.77 7.32
CA LEU A 294 16.07 -8.33 6.07
C LEU A 294 17.02 -7.43 5.27
N PHE A 295 17.67 -6.49 5.93
CA PHE A 295 18.55 -5.53 5.27
C PHE A 295 19.87 -6.17 4.79
N VAL A 296 20.40 -7.12 5.54
CA VAL A 296 21.53 -7.96 5.09
C VAL A 296 21.14 -8.70 3.80
N GLN A 297 20.00 -9.40 3.78
CA GLN A 297 19.51 -10.10 2.60
C GLN A 297 19.33 -9.16 1.40
N GLN A 298 18.84 -7.93 1.60
CA GLN A 298 18.69 -6.95 0.53
C GLN A 298 20.03 -6.47 -0.03
N THR A 299 21.09 -6.45 0.76
CA THR A 299 22.42 -5.97 0.36
C THR A 299 23.34 -7.06 -0.17
N GLU A 300 23.18 -8.32 0.24
CA GLU A 300 24.03 -9.45 -0.21
C GLU A 300 24.05 -9.65 -1.73
N GLY A 301 22.94 -9.39 -2.40
CA GLY A 301 22.82 -9.50 -3.86
C GLY A 301 23.22 -8.25 -4.64
N LEU A 302 23.83 -7.24 -3.99
CA LEU A 302 24.22 -5.99 -4.63
C LEU A 302 25.67 -6.01 -5.12
N THR A 303 25.90 -5.46 -6.31
CA THR A 303 27.26 -5.25 -6.81
C THR A 303 27.96 -4.12 -6.06
N THR A 304 29.30 -4.10 -6.10
CA THR A 304 30.11 -3.01 -5.52
C THR A 304 29.66 -1.64 -6.01
N TYR A 305 29.31 -1.50 -7.30
CA TYR A 305 28.79 -0.25 -7.85
C TYR A 305 27.45 0.16 -7.26
N GLN A 306 26.55 -0.78 -7.03
CA GLN A 306 25.26 -0.52 -6.37
C GLN A 306 25.45 -0.11 -4.91
N LEU A 307 26.35 -0.78 -4.18
CA LEU A 307 26.70 -0.41 -2.81
C LEU A 307 27.33 0.99 -2.74
N ASN A 308 28.23 1.33 -3.65
CA ASN A 308 28.81 2.67 -3.74
C ASN A 308 27.74 3.74 -4.05
N TYR A 309 26.76 3.41 -4.88
CA TYR A 309 25.65 4.31 -5.15
C TYR A 309 24.77 4.56 -3.90
N LEU A 310 24.50 3.51 -3.10
CA LEU A 310 23.80 3.65 -1.82
C LEU A 310 24.63 4.47 -0.81
N ARG A 311 25.95 4.25 -0.71
CA ARG A 311 26.86 5.05 0.14
C ARG A 311 26.80 6.53 -0.24
N LEU A 312 26.84 6.83 -1.53
CA LEU A 312 26.73 8.19 -2.06
C LEU A 312 25.40 8.86 -1.63
N LEU A 313 24.26 8.16 -1.76
CA LEU A 313 22.98 8.67 -1.32
C LEU A 313 22.93 8.89 0.20
N CYS A 314 23.48 7.95 0.96
CA CYS A 314 23.59 8.06 2.42
C CYS A 314 24.50 9.22 2.89
N SER A 315 25.42 9.68 2.05
CA SER A 315 26.27 10.86 2.28
C SER A 315 25.56 12.18 1.94
N GLY A 316 24.28 12.14 1.51
CA GLY A 316 23.49 13.33 1.20
C GLY A 316 23.62 13.83 -0.24
N ILE A 317 24.21 13.04 -1.13
CA ILE A 317 24.32 13.41 -2.56
C ILE A 317 23.15 12.79 -3.32
N HIS A 318 22.17 13.59 -3.69
CA HIS A 318 20.92 13.16 -4.31
C HIS A 318 20.81 13.47 -5.81
N SER A 319 21.78 14.21 -6.37
CA SER A 319 21.86 14.60 -7.78
C SER A 319 23.31 14.81 -8.23
N GLY A 320 23.56 15.07 -9.52
CA GLY A 320 24.91 15.38 -10.00
C GLY A 320 25.89 14.20 -9.98
N PHE A 321 25.42 12.97 -10.11
CA PHE A 321 26.19 11.71 -9.95
C PHE A 321 27.38 11.53 -10.93
N THR A 322 27.46 12.36 -11.96
CA THR A 322 28.56 12.32 -12.96
C THR A 322 29.62 13.40 -12.71
N ALA A 323 29.48 14.20 -11.65
CA ALA A 323 30.49 15.20 -11.29
C ALA A 323 31.82 14.51 -10.91
N GLN A 324 32.95 15.10 -11.32
CA GLN A 324 34.28 14.50 -11.12
C GLN A 324 34.55 14.18 -9.67
N ALA A 325 34.31 15.12 -8.75
CA ALA A 325 34.49 14.92 -7.30
C ALA A 325 33.67 13.74 -6.74
N VAL A 326 32.47 13.51 -7.30
CA VAL A 326 31.60 12.40 -6.90
C VAL A 326 32.16 11.08 -7.40
N THR A 327 32.57 11.01 -8.67
CA THR A 327 33.08 9.77 -9.28
C THR A 327 34.46 9.36 -8.75
N GLU A 328 35.27 10.32 -8.29
CA GLU A 328 36.54 10.05 -7.60
C GLU A 328 36.33 9.45 -6.22
N THR A 329 35.34 9.93 -5.48
CA THR A 329 35.04 9.44 -4.12
C THR A 329 34.25 8.12 -4.15
N TYR A 330 33.28 8.03 -5.07
CA TYR A 330 32.39 6.87 -5.22
C TYR A 330 32.53 6.31 -6.64
N PRO A 331 33.35 5.27 -6.85
CA PRO A 331 33.48 4.65 -8.16
C PRO A 331 32.16 4.06 -8.65
N LEU A 332 31.53 4.69 -9.64
CA LEU A 332 30.24 4.29 -10.20
C LEU A 332 30.35 3.78 -11.65
N GLY A 333 31.53 3.92 -12.26
CA GLY A 333 31.77 3.61 -13.66
C GLY A 333 31.25 4.68 -14.62
N SER A 334 30.90 4.28 -15.83
CA SER A 334 30.41 5.21 -16.88
C SER A 334 28.98 5.72 -16.59
N LYS A 335 28.58 6.79 -17.28
CA LYS A 335 27.22 7.33 -17.21
C LYS A 335 26.17 6.25 -17.50
N SER A 336 26.38 5.42 -18.51
CA SER A 336 25.47 4.32 -18.84
C SER A 336 25.38 3.27 -17.71
N ASN A 337 26.47 3.05 -16.96
CA ASN A 337 26.46 2.18 -15.79
C ASN A 337 25.64 2.81 -14.65
N ILE A 338 25.76 4.11 -14.42
CA ILE A 338 24.96 4.83 -13.41
C ILE A 338 23.45 4.67 -13.70
N ASP A 339 23.03 4.79 -14.95
CA ASP A 339 21.61 4.62 -15.31
C ASP A 339 21.14 3.17 -15.10
N ARG A 340 22.03 2.19 -15.36
CA ARG A 340 21.75 0.78 -15.08
C ARG A 340 21.63 0.51 -13.57
N ILE A 341 22.52 1.10 -12.77
CA ILE A 341 22.50 1.00 -11.31
C ILE A 341 21.19 1.56 -10.77
N LYS A 342 20.82 2.78 -11.21
CA LYS A 342 19.56 3.43 -10.80
C LYS A 342 18.36 2.52 -11.09
N LYS A 343 18.24 2.04 -12.33
CA LYS A 343 17.15 1.16 -12.72
C LYS A 343 17.08 -0.09 -11.82
N ALA A 344 18.21 -0.76 -11.64
CA ALA A 344 18.27 -1.98 -10.81
C ALA A 344 17.91 -1.73 -9.34
N LEU A 345 18.29 -0.58 -8.77
CA LEU A 345 17.96 -0.22 -7.40
C LEU A 345 16.49 0.23 -7.24
N ILE A 346 15.91 0.85 -8.27
CA ILE A 346 14.46 1.16 -8.33
C ILE A 346 13.66 -0.14 -8.42
N ASP A 347 14.04 -1.06 -9.31
CA ASP A 347 13.38 -2.36 -9.47
C ASP A 347 13.44 -3.21 -8.19
N LYS A 348 14.51 -3.03 -7.37
CA LYS A 348 14.66 -3.63 -6.03
C LYS A 348 13.97 -2.83 -4.92
N GLU A 349 13.34 -1.71 -5.22
CA GLU A 349 12.70 -0.80 -4.25
C GLU A 349 13.65 -0.26 -3.15
N LEU A 350 14.95 -0.20 -3.42
CA LEU A 350 15.94 0.34 -2.49
C LEU A 350 16.08 1.85 -2.58
N ILE A 351 15.74 2.44 -3.73
CA ILE A 351 15.75 3.89 -3.95
C ILE A 351 14.43 4.37 -4.56
N THR A 352 14.12 5.63 -4.35
CA THR A 352 12.96 6.32 -4.90
C THR A 352 13.37 7.60 -5.62
N LEU A 353 12.60 7.95 -6.66
CA LEU A 353 12.73 9.20 -7.39
C LEU A 353 11.77 10.21 -6.77
N GLU A 354 12.30 11.34 -6.32
CA GLU A 354 11.55 12.46 -5.81
C GLU A 354 11.82 13.70 -6.67
N LYS A 355 11.06 14.79 -6.46
CA LYS A 355 11.24 16.04 -7.23
C LYS A 355 12.65 16.60 -7.13
N ASP A 356 13.27 16.46 -5.96
CA ASP A 356 14.56 17.06 -5.63
C ASP A 356 15.75 16.11 -5.82
N GLY A 357 15.52 14.89 -6.27
CA GLY A 357 16.59 13.93 -6.51
C GLY A 357 16.22 12.47 -6.27
N ILE A 358 17.24 11.68 -6.00
CA ILE A 358 17.12 10.25 -5.72
C ILE A 358 17.44 10.01 -4.25
N PHE A 359 16.58 9.24 -3.57
CA PHE A 359 16.68 8.98 -2.14
C PHE A 359 16.60 7.48 -1.85
N ILE A 360 17.11 7.09 -0.68
CA ILE A 360 16.84 5.74 -0.14
C ILE A 360 15.34 5.63 0.14
N ALA A 361 14.72 4.55 -0.30
CA ALA A 361 13.28 4.37 -0.22
C ALA A 361 12.77 4.08 1.21
N ASP A 362 13.57 3.41 2.04
CA ASP A 362 13.24 3.05 3.41
C ASP A 362 14.19 3.77 4.39
N CYS A 363 13.63 4.63 5.24
CA CYS A 363 14.41 5.43 6.18
C CYS A 363 15.14 4.59 7.25
N VAL A 364 14.60 3.43 7.64
CA VAL A 364 15.26 2.55 8.60
C VAL A 364 16.37 1.75 7.94
N PHE A 365 16.20 1.37 6.65
CA PHE A 365 17.29 0.83 5.86
C PHE A 365 18.44 1.84 5.72
N GLU A 366 18.13 3.12 5.48
CA GLU A 366 19.14 4.18 5.43
C GLU A 366 19.92 4.29 6.74
N LEU A 367 19.23 4.29 7.89
CA LEU A 367 19.87 4.34 9.21
C LEU A 367 20.75 3.11 9.45
N TRP A 368 20.24 1.92 9.15
CA TRP A 368 20.99 0.69 9.24
C TRP A 368 22.22 0.69 8.33
N PHE A 369 22.04 1.09 7.06
CA PHE A 369 23.12 1.13 6.09
C PHE A 369 24.24 2.11 6.49
N LYS A 370 23.89 3.28 7.04
CA LYS A 370 24.86 4.23 7.61
C LYS A 370 25.65 3.62 8.75
N LYS A 371 25.01 2.83 9.61
CA LYS A 371 25.66 2.23 10.76
C LYS A 371 26.58 1.05 10.39
N GLU A 372 26.17 0.19 9.47
CA GLU A 372 26.82 -1.09 9.21
C GLU A 372 27.71 -1.07 7.96
N MET A 373 27.52 -0.16 7.01
CA MET A 373 28.08 -0.22 5.65
C MET A 373 28.88 1.04 5.25
N MET A 374 28.87 2.09 6.05
CA MET A 374 29.70 3.29 5.89
C MET A 374 30.83 3.30 6.92
#